data_4e34a7501d314689167cf53f7e953826
#
_entry.id   4e34a7501d314689167cf53f7e953826
#
_cell.length_a   1.000
_cell.length_b   1.000
_cell.length_c   1.000
_cell.angle_alpha   90.00
_cell.angle_beta   90.00
_cell.angle_gamma   90.00
#
_symmetry.space_group_name_H-M   'P 1'
#
loop_
_entity.id
_entity.type
_entity.pdbx_description
1 polymer ?
#
loop_
_entity_poly.entity_id
_entity_poly.type
_entity_poly.pdbx_seq_one_letter_code
_entity_poly.pdbx_strand_id
1 'polypeptide(L)'
;NVKPKTGTRISPTHRIAIRNAVKKVLMGSEITADSTDGITIQVLINLVELSVDGAFKRMLSMAKSMQTDALLSLKEGNDELAQEVINSDDDVDRFGFYIIRQLTIAIQNDHMLEEMGFKNARDCLGYRVIVKNIERIGDHAVTLAQDAIDIKKPIKGKIMTSIEKMNEFALEAIDN
;
A
#
# COMPACT_ATOMS: atom_id res chain seq x y z
N ASN A 1 8.41 9.94 -19.02
CA ASN A 1 9.42 10.97 -18.97
C ASN A 1 8.87 12.20 -18.27
N VAL A 2 9.58 12.68 -17.25
CA VAL A 2 9.31 13.94 -16.56
C VAL A 2 10.26 14.98 -17.12
N LYS A 3 9.72 16.07 -17.67
CA LYS A 3 10.51 17.16 -18.25
C LYS A 3 10.16 18.49 -17.56
N PRO A 4 11.13 19.39 -17.39
CA PRO A 4 10.83 20.72 -16.89
C PRO A 4 10.03 21.54 -17.92
N LYS A 5 9.41 22.62 -17.47
CA LYS A 5 8.82 23.61 -18.38
C LYS A 5 9.92 24.17 -19.29
N THR A 6 9.56 24.46 -20.55
CA THR A 6 10.51 25.01 -21.55
C THR A 6 11.29 26.21 -20.99
N GLY A 7 12.60 26.17 -21.10
CA GLY A 7 13.51 27.20 -20.61
C GLY A 7 13.86 27.11 -19.12
N THR A 8 13.41 26.06 -18.40
CA THR A 8 13.75 25.83 -16.99
C THR A 8 14.49 24.50 -16.78
N ARG A 9 14.97 24.26 -15.56
CA ARG A 9 15.61 23.00 -15.15
C ARG A 9 14.88 22.40 -13.95
N ILE A 10 14.94 21.07 -13.80
CA ILE A 10 14.41 20.40 -12.63
C ILE A 10 15.33 20.69 -11.44
N SER A 11 14.81 21.34 -10.40
CA SER A 11 15.59 21.66 -9.19
C SER A 11 16.00 20.38 -8.45
N PRO A 12 17.06 20.44 -7.63
CA PRO A 12 17.44 19.30 -6.77
C PRO A 12 16.32 18.83 -5.87
N THR A 13 15.53 19.75 -5.31
CA THR A 13 14.38 19.45 -4.45
C THR A 13 13.32 18.66 -5.20
N HIS A 14 12.96 19.08 -6.43
CA HIS A 14 12.00 18.36 -7.26
C HIS A 14 12.54 16.98 -7.67
N ARG A 15 13.84 16.85 -7.95
CA ARG A 15 14.46 15.55 -8.26
C ARG A 15 14.37 14.58 -7.08
N ILE A 16 14.63 15.05 -5.86
CA ILE A 16 14.46 14.25 -4.64
C ILE A 16 13.01 13.82 -4.46
N ALA A 17 12.07 14.74 -4.63
CA ALA A 17 10.62 14.42 -4.52
C ALA A 17 10.19 13.37 -5.56
N ILE A 18 10.65 13.49 -6.81
CA ILE A 18 10.35 12.51 -7.86
C ILE A 18 10.96 11.15 -7.53
N ARG A 19 12.20 11.09 -7.06
CA ARG A 19 12.84 9.81 -6.65
C ARG A 19 12.09 9.14 -5.52
N ASN A 20 11.69 9.91 -4.51
CA ASN A 20 10.90 9.39 -3.40
C ASN A 20 9.53 8.89 -3.86
N ALA A 21 8.85 9.64 -4.73
CA ALA A 21 7.57 9.21 -5.30
C ALA A 21 7.72 7.91 -6.12
N VAL A 22 8.76 7.77 -6.96
CA VAL A 22 9.01 6.53 -7.69
C VAL A 22 9.22 5.35 -6.75
N LYS A 23 10.04 5.52 -5.71
CA LYS A 23 10.32 4.46 -4.74
C LYS A 23 9.10 4.07 -3.92
N LYS A 24 8.32 5.05 -3.44
CA LYS A 24 7.19 4.82 -2.54
C LYS A 24 5.89 4.42 -3.26
N VAL A 25 5.67 4.89 -4.48
CA VAL A 25 4.36 4.77 -5.14
C VAL A 25 4.39 3.87 -6.36
N LEU A 26 5.50 3.86 -7.13
CA LEU A 26 5.56 3.20 -8.43
C LEU A 26 6.24 1.83 -8.34
N MET A 27 5.51 0.84 -7.81
CA MET A 27 5.99 -0.55 -7.80
C MET A 27 6.43 -1.01 -9.19
N GLY A 28 7.61 -1.65 -9.23
CA GLY A 28 8.20 -2.17 -10.46
C GLY A 28 8.60 -1.12 -11.47
N SER A 29 8.93 0.07 -11.00
CA SER A 29 9.44 1.16 -11.84
C SER A 29 10.80 1.59 -11.34
N GLU A 30 11.71 1.87 -12.30
CA GLU A 30 13.06 2.31 -12.03
C GLU A 30 13.37 3.62 -12.75
N ILE A 31 14.21 4.44 -12.14
CA ILE A 31 14.73 5.65 -12.78
C ILE A 31 15.95 5.25 -13.62
N THR A 32 15.80 5.31 -14.93
CA THR A 32 16.85 4.93 -15.89
C THR A 32 17.72 6.12 -16.33
N ALA A 33 17.22 7.34 -16.18
CA ALA A 33 17.99 8.56 -16.41
C ALA A 33 17.50 9.67 -15.46
N ASP A 34 18.44 10.40 -14.88
CA ASP A 34 18.18 11.47 -13.91
C ASP A 34 19.13 12.63 -14.14
N SER A 35 18.62 13.71 -14.73
CA SER A 35 19.35 14.94 -15.04
C SER A 35 18.52 16.17 -14.68
N THR A 36 19.14 17.33 -14.80
CA THR A 36 18.43 18.63 -14.67
C THR A 36 17.44 18.89 -15.79
N ASP A 37 17.63 18.22 -16.95
CA ASP A 37 16.85 18.43 -18.17
C ASP A 37 15.71 17.41 -18.30
N GLY A 38 15.72 16.37 -17.45
CA GLY A 38 14.65 15.38 -17.41
C GLY A 38 14.98 14.15 -16.58
N ILE A 39 13.91 13.46 -16.18
CA ILE A 39 13.99 12.18 -15.48
C ILE A 39 13.19 11.15 -16.29
N THR A 40 13.81 10.03 -16.60
CA THR A 40 13.17 8.90 -17.29
C THR A 40 12.87 7.82 -16.26
N ILE A 41 11.60 7.45 -16.19
CA ILE A 41 11.10 6.36 -15.34
C ILE A 41 10.66 5.25 -16.28
N GLN A 42 11.17 4.05 -16.08
CA GLN A 42 10.81 2.85 -16.82
C GLN A 42 10.03 1.89 -15.93
N VAL A 43 8.93 1.37 -16.43
CA VAL A 43 8.17 0.29 -15.78
C VAL A 43 8.82 -1.03 -16.20
N LEU A 44 9.27 -1.82 -15.23
CA LEU A 44 9.97 -3.08 -15.43
C LEU A 44 9.07 -4.30 -15.20
N ILE A 45 8.07 -4.17 -14.31
CA ILE A 45 7.13 -5.26 -14.02
C ILE A 45 6.05 -5.34 -15.11
N ASN A 46 5.88 -6.56 -15.61
CA ASN A 46 4.85 -6.96 -16.53
C ASN A 46 3.67 -7.59 -15.76
N LEU A 47 2.44 -7.45 -16.27
CA LEU A 47 1.22 -8.08 -15.72
C LEU A 47 1.32 -9.60 -15.58
N VAL A 48 2.13 -10.25 -16.41
CA VAL A 48 2.38 -11.70 -16.36
C VAL A 48 3.17 -12.10 -15.10
N GLU A 49 4.04 -11.21 -14.60
CA GLU A 49 4.88 -11.51 -13.42
C GLU A 49 4.15 -11.26 -12.10
N LEU A 50 3.24 -10.29 -12.06
CA LEU A 50 2.42 -9.97 -10.90
C LEU A 50 0.99 -9.69 -11.34
N SER A 51 0.12 -10.71 -11.23
CA SER A 51 -1.31 -10.56 -11.51
C SER A 51 -1.98 -9.63 -10.48
N VAL A 52 -3.10 -9.00 -10.88
CA VAL A 52 -3.90 -8.17 -9.98
C VAL A 52 -4.37 -8.97 -8.76
N ASP A 53 -4.82 -10.21 -8.96
CA ASP A 53 -5.22 -11.10 -7.85
C ASP A 53 -4.05 -11.44 -6.92
N GLY A 54 -2.87 -11.72 -7.48
CA GLY A 54 -1.67 -11.96 -6.68
C GLY A 54 -1.23 -10.75 -5.87
N ALA A 55 -1.29 -9.54 -6.47
CA ALA A 55 -1.00 -8.29 -5.78
C ALA A 55 -2.02 -8.02 -4.66
N PHE A 56 -3.29 -8.25 -4.95
CA PHE A 56 -4.39 -8.09 -4.00
C PHE A 56 -4.23 -9.00 -2.77
N LYS A 57 -3.95 -10.30 -2.97
CA LYS A 57 -3.70 -11.27 -1.89
C LYS A 57 -2.52 -10.87 -1.02
N ARG A 58 -1.44 -10.37 -1.63
CA ARG A 58 -0.28 -9.87 -0.89
C ARG A 58 -0.62 -8.63 -0.07
N MET A 59 -1.28 -7.65 -0.66
CA MET A 59 -1.73 -6.44 0.03
C MET A 59 -2.59 -6.78 1.25
N LEU A 60 -3.57 -7.69 1.08
CA LEU A 60 -4.44 -8.15 2.14
C LEU A 60 -3.68 -8.85 3.26
N SER A 61 -2.76 -9.77 2.91
CA SER A 61 -1.92 -10.47 3.88
C SER A 61 -1.06 -9.50 4.69
N MET A 62 -0.49 -8.49 4.05
CA MET A 62 0.32 -7.46 4.73
C MET A 62 -0.53 -6.63 5.68
N ALA A 63 -1.70 -6.14 5.26
CA ALA A 63 -2.59 -5.37 6.12
C ALA A 63 -3.04 -6.18 7.36
N LYS A 64 -3.31 -7.48 7.20
CA LYS A 64 -3.61 -8.38 8.32
C LYS A 64 -2.44 -8.56 9.28
N SER A 65 -1.23 -8.73 8.74
CA SER A 65 -0.01 -8.82 9.57
C SER A 65 0.18 -7.53 10.36
N MET A 66 0.10 -6.38 9.70
CA MET A 66 0.20 -5.06 10.35
C MET A 66 -0.81 -4.91 11.49
N GLN A 67 -2.06 -5.32 11.26
CA GLN A 67 -3.11 -5.26 12.30
C GLN A 67 -2.78 -6.14 13.51
N THR A 68 -2.25 -7.33 13.27
CA THR A 68 -1.83 -8.27 14.32
C THR A 68 -0.63 -7.74 15.10
N ASP A 69 0.37 -7.23 14.40
CA ASP A 69 1.61 -6.75 14.99
C ASP A 69 1.39 -5.41 15.76
N ALA A 70 0.51 -4.54 15.27
CA ALA A 70 0.08 -3.34 15.98
C ALA A 70 -0.58 -3.69 17.32
N LEU A 71 -1.45 -4.69 17.31
CA LEU A 71 -2.11 -5.16 18.53
C LEU A 71 -1.11 -5.77 19.52
N LEU A 72 -0.15 -6.54 19.01
CA LEU A 72 0.93 -7.13 19.82
C LEU A 72 1.82 -6.06 20.42
N SER A 73 2.19 -5.04 19.65
CA SER A 73 2.99 -3.91 20.13
C SER A 73 2.31 -3.18 21.28
N LEU A 74 0.99 -2.98 21.19
CA LEU A 74 0.18 -2.37 22.23
C LEU A 74 0.11 -3.23 23.51
N LYS A 75 -0.01 -4.56 23.34
CA LYS A 75 -0.07 -5.54 24.42
C LYS A 75 1.23 -5.67 25.19
N GLU A 76 2.35 -5.59 24.48
CA GLU A 76 3.69 -5.78 25.03
C GLU A 76 4.38 -4.46 25.41
N GLY A 77 3.92 -3.33 24.87
CA GLY A 77 4.61 -2.02 24.97
C GLY A 77 5.90 -2.04 24.16
N ASN A 78 5.88 -2.63 22.96
CA ASN A 78 7.03 -2.83 22.10
C ASN A 78 7.09 -1.73 21.03
N ASP A 79 7.87 -0.69 21.29
CA ASP A 79 8.03 0.47 20.40
C ASP A 79 8.71 0.10 19.07
N GLU A 80 9.62 -0.89 19.06
CA GLU A 80 10.32 -1.33 17.84
C GLU A 80 9.33 -2.01 16.87
N LEU A 81 8.50 -2.90 17.40
CA LEU A 81 7.45 -3.57 16.60
C LEU A 81 6.43 -2.54 16.09
N ALA A 82 6.04 -1.57 16.92
CA ALA A 82 5.15 -0.49 16.52
C ALA A 82 5.75 0.33 15.35
N GLN A 83 7.04 0.65 15.43
CA GLN A 83 7.72 1.39 14.36
C GLN A 83 7.80 0.57 13.06
N GLU A 84 7.98 -0.74 13.14
CA GLU A 84 7.97 -1.62 11.97
C GLU A 84 6.60 -1.65 11.29
N VAL A 85 5.52 -1.68 12.05
CA VAL A 85 4.15 -1.55 11.51
C VAL A 85 3.98 -0.24 10.75
N ILE A 86 4.41 0.88 11.35
CA ILE A 86 4.33 2.20 10.70
C ILE A 86 5.11 2.22 9.37
N ASN A 87 6.28 1.61 9.34
CA ASN A 87 7.11 1.55 8.13
C ASN A 87 6.51 0.65 7.04
N SER A 88 5.77 -0.40 7.42
CA SER A 88 5.15 -1.37 6.51
C SER A 88 3.98 -0.78 5.71
N ASP A 89 3.41 0.34 6.14
CA ASP A 89 2.31 1.03 5.47
C ASP A 89 2.67 1.47 4.04
N ASP A 90 3.88 1.98 3.85
CA ASP A 90 4.40 2.33 2.52
C ASP A 90 4.32 1.14 1.52
N ASP A 91 4.46 -0.09 1.99
CA ASP A 91 4.40 -1.29 1.14
C ASP A 91 2.94 -1.68 0.80
N VAL A 92 2.01 -1.55 1.74
CA VAL A 92 0.56 -1.74 1.48
C VAL A 92 0.10 -0.72 0.44
N ASP A 93 0.46 0.54 0.60
CA ASP A 93 0.16 1.62 -0.34
C ASP A 93 0.72 1.33 -1.74
N ARG A 94 1.96 0.84 -1.84
CA ARG A 94 2.59 0.48 -3.14
C ARG A 94 1.81 -0.59 -3.87
N PHE A 95 1.30 -1.62 -3.18
CA PHE A 95 0.43 -2.62 -3.78
C PHE A 95 -0.90 -2.01 -4.22
N GLY A 96 -1.51 -1.17 -3.39
CA GLY A 96 -2.74 -0.44 -3.71
C GLY A 96 -2.60 0.38 -5.00
N PHE A 97 -1.56 1.21 -5.10
CA PHE A 97 -1.27 1.99 -6.31
C PHE A 97 -1.00 1.12 -7.54
N TYR A 98 -0.28 -0.01 -7.37
CA TYR A 98 -0.06 -0.96 -8.45
C TYR A 98 -1.38 -1.51 -8.98
N ILE A 99 -2.25 -2.02 -8.10
CA ILE A 99 -3.55 -2.59 -8.47
C ILE A 99 -4.41 -1.52 -9.17
N ILE A 100 -4.54 -0.32 -8.61
CA ILE A 100 -5.33 0.77 -9.21
C ILE A 100 -4.80 1.14 -10.58
N ARG A 101 -3.49 1.18 -10.78
CA ARG A 101 -2.88 1.43 -12.10
C ARG A 101 -3.28 0.35 -13.10
N GLN A 102 -3.21 -0.93 -12.72
CA GLN A 102 -3.60 -2.05 -13.60
C GLN A 102 -5.09 -1.99 -13.96
N LEU A 103 -5.96 -1.77 -12.98
CA LEU A 103 -7.40 -1.59 -13.20
C LEU A 103 -7.69 -0.42 -14.16
N THR A 104 -6.96 0.69 -14.02
CA THR A 104 -7.13 1.86 -14.89
C THR A 104 -6.72 1.58 -16.34
N ILE A 105 -5.69 0.77 -16.55
CA ILE A 105 -5.27 0.34 -17.90
C ILE A 105 -6.30 -0.64 -18.48
N ALA A 106 -6.78 -1.59 -17.67
CA ALA A 106 -7.75 -2.60 -18.08
C ALA A 106 -9.07 -1.99 -18.58
N ILE A 107 -9.58 -0.96 -17.91
CA ILE A 107 -10.84 -0.28 -18.31
C ILE A 107 -10.76 0.29 -19.74
N GLN A 108 -9.57 0.56 -20.24
CA GLN A 108 -9.35 1.12 -21.59
C GLN A 108 -9.16 0.06 -22.67
N ASN A 109 -9.15 -1.23 -22.31
CA ASN A 109 -8.83 -2.32 -23.22
C ASN A 109 -9.56 -3.62 -22.81
N ASP A 110 -10.58 -4.00 -23.59
CA ASP A 110 -11.41 -5.17 -23.32
C ASP A 110 -10.60 -6.48 -23.25
N HIS A 111 -9.54 -6.60 -24.06
CA HIS A 111 -8.68 -7.78 -24.02
C HIS A 111 -7.93 -7.88 -22.67
N MET A 112 -7.46 -6.76 -22.15
CA MET A 112 -6.82 -6.75 -20.81
C MET A 112 -7.81 -7.03 -19.69
N LEU A 113 -9.07 -6.62 -19.81
CA LEU A 113 -10.11 -6.97 -18.85
C LEU A 113 -10.29 -8.49 -18.78
N GLU A 114 -10.38 -9.16 -19.93
CA GLU A 114 -10.51 -10.62 -20.02
C GLU A 114 -9.26 -11.34 -19.46
N GLU A 115 -8.07 -10.88 -19.80
CA GLU A 115 -6.80 -11.44 -19.27
C GLU A 115 -6.72 -11.32 -17.74
N MET A 116 -7.28 -10.27 -17.16
CA MET A 116 -7.35 -10.08 -15.70
C MET A 116 -8.51 -10.85 -15.04
N GLY A 117 -9.34 -11.54 -15.83
CA GLY A 117 -10.48 -12.32 -15.36
C GLY A 117 -11.71 -11.47 -15.03
N PHE A 118 -11.78 -10.22 -15.48
CA PHE A 118 -12.93 -9.34 -15.30
C PHE A 118 -13.94 -9.51 -16.45
N LYS A 119 -15.22 -9.52 -16.10
CA LYS A 119 -16.30 -9.63 -17.10
C LYS A 119 -16.65 -8.28 -17.74
N ASN A 120 -16.43 -7.20 -17.01
CA ASN A 120 -16.76 -5.85 -17.47
C ASN A 120 -16.04 -4.78 -16.60
N ALA A 121 -16.04 -3.54 -17.08
CA ALA A 121 -15.39 -2.42 -16.39
C ALA A 121 -15.99 -2.11 -14.98
N ARG A 122 -17.22 -2.55 -14.66
CA ARG A 122 -17.80 -2.36 -13.32
C ARG A 122 -17.10 -3.22 -12.27
N ASP A 123 -16.57 -4.38 -12.67
CA ASP A 123 -15.82 -5.25 -11.76
C ASP A 123 -14.58 -4.50 -11.24
N CYS A 124 -13.91 -3.74 -12.11
CA CYS A 124 -12.76 -2.90 -11.72
C CYS A 124 -13.14 -1.85 -10.67
N LEU A 125 -14.35 -1.29 -10.75
CA LEU A 125 -14.82 -0.34 -9.74
C LEU A 125 -15.02 -1.01 -8.37
N GLY A 126 -15.59 -2.22 -8.36
CA GLY A 126 -15.71 -3.04 -7.14
C GLY A 126 -14.36 -3.33 -6.50
N TYR A 127 -13.40 -3.79 -7.30
CA TYR A 127 -12.02 -4.03 -6.84
C TYR A 127 -11.36 -2.78 -6.26
N ARG A 128 -11.55 -1.62 -6.89
CA ARG A 128 -11.02 -0.35 -6.36
C ARG A 128 -11.56 -0.02 -4.97
N VAL A 129 -12.84 -0.28 -4.72
CA VAL A 129 -13.46 -0.06 -3.40
C VAL A 129 -12.84 -1.00 -2.37
N ILE A 130 -12.64 -2.28 -2.72
CA ILE A 130 -12.04 -3.27 -1.82
C ILE A 130 -10.59 -2.89 -1.51
N VAL A 131 -9.79 -2.53 -2.53
CA VAL A 131 -8.40 -2.06 -2.34
C VAL A 131 -8.34 -0.89 -1.36
N LYS A 132 -9.25 0.08 -1.48
CA LYS A 132 -9.31 1.22 -0.55
C LYS A 132 -9.70 0.83 0.87
N ASN A 133 -10.50 -0.22 1.04
CA ASN A 133 -10.82 -0.74 2.37
C ASN A 133 -9.63 -1.48 3.00
N ILE A 134 -8.83 -2.21 2.19
CA ILE A 134 -7.61 -2.85 2.70
C ILE A 134 -6.58 -1.80 3.13
N GLU A 135 -6.40 -0.73 2.34
CA GLU A 135 -5.55 0.42 2.71
C GLU A 135 -5.97 0.98 4.08
N ARG A 136 -7.28 1.18 4.31
CA ARG A 136 -7.81 1.63 5.60
C ARG A 136 -7.50 0.69 6.75
N ILE A 137 -7.42 -0.62 6.52
CA ILE A 137 -7.00 -1.57 7.54
C ILE A 137 -5.55 -1.31 7.93
N GLY A 138 -4.67 -1.04 6.95
CA GLY A 138 -3.29 -0.59 7.18
C GLY A 138 -3.23 0.71 7.99
N ASP A 139 -3.96 1.75 7.56
CA ASP A 139 -4.06 3.03 8.26
C ASP A 139 -4.48 2.87 9.74
N HIS A 140 -5.44 1.96 10.01
CA HIS A 140 -5.84 1.65 11.39
C HIS A 140 -4.74 0.94 12.17
N ALA A 141 -4.00 0.04 11.57
CA ALA A 141 -2.85 -0.62 12.20
C ALA A 141 -1.77 0.41 12.55
N VAL A 142 -1.47 1.35 11.64
CA VAL A 142 -0.55 2.47 11.91
C VAL A 142 -1.02 3.31 13.10
N THR A 143 -2.31 3.62 13.16
CA THR A 143 -2.87 4.39 14.28
C THR A 143 -2.70 3.65 15.61
N LEU A 144 -2.99 2.35 15.65
CA LEU A 144 -2.79 1.52 16.86
C LEU A 144 -1.31 1.44 17.25
N ALA A 145 -0.41 1.32 16.29
CA ALA A 145 1.03 1.30 16.53
C ALA A 145 1.54 2.66 17.08
N GLN A 146 1.03 3.76 16.55
CA GLN A 146 1.34 5.09 17.08
C GLN A 146 0.85 5.25 18.52
N ASP A 147 -0.37 4.80 18.81
CA ASP A 147 -0.93 4.78 20.18
C ASP A 147 -0.05 3.95 21.13
N ALA A 148 0.51 2.81 20.67
CA ALA A 148 1.42 1.99 21.46
C ALA A 148 2.67 2.78 21.86
N ILE A 149 3.28 3.50 20.92
CA ILE A 149 4.46 4.35 21.16
C ILE A 149 4.11 5.49 22.14
N ASP A 150 2.94 6.12 21.98
CA ASP A 150 2.54 7.27 22.80
C ASP A 150 2.22 6.87 24.25
N ILE A 151 1.60 5.71 24.45
CA ILE A 151 1.25 5.17 25.78
C ILE A 151 2.47 4.71 26.57
N LYS A 152 3.53 4.26 25.90
CA LYS A 152 4.86 3.86 26.49
C LYS A 152 4.78 2.79 27.58
N LYS A 153 3.74 1.97 27.58
CA LYS A 153 3.56 0.88 28.55
C LYS A 153 2.54 -0.15 28.05
N PRO A 154 2.74 -1.43 28.40
CA PRO A 154 1.81 -2.50 28.02
C PRO A 154 0.39 -2.23 28.47
N ILE A 155 -0.59 -2.42 27.58
CA ILE A 155 -2.00 -2.45 27.93
C ILE A 155 -2.36 -3.87 28.34
N LYS A 156 -3.03 -4.01 29.50
CA LYS A 156 -3.39 -5.31 30.10
C LYS A 156 -4.84 -5.33 30.58
N GLY A 157 -5.30 -6.54 30.90
CA GLY A 157 -6.59 -6.77 31.52
C GLY A 157 -7.78 -6.60 30.56
N LYS A 158 -8.92 -6.18 31.10
CA LYS A 158 -10.20 -6.16 30.36
C LYS A 158 -10.18 -5.28 29.10
N ILE A 159 -9.42 -4.18 29.12
CA ILE A 159 -9.30 -3.28 27.97
C ILE A 159 -8.65 -4.03 26.82
N MET A 160 -7.49 -4.66 27.06
CA MET A 160 -6.79 -5.43 26.04
C MET A 160 -7.63 -6.57 25.48
N THR A 161 -8.31 -7.34 26.36
CA THR A 161 -9.21 -8.42 25.93
C THR A 161 -10.36 -7.91 25.05
N SER A 162 -10.87 -6.70 25.30
CA SER A 162 -11.93 -6.13 24.46
C SER A 162 -11.39 -5.72 23.08
N ILE A 163 -10.19 -5.14 23.02
CA ILE A 163 -9.54 -4.77 21.77
C ILE A 163 -9.21 -6.04 20.94
N GLU A 164 -8.66 -7.08 21.57
CA GLU A 164 -8.37 -8.37 20.94
C GLU A 164 -9.61 -8.97 20.28
N LYS A 165 -10.76 -8.99 20.99
CA LYS A 165 -12.01 -9.47 20.42
C LYS A 165 -12.50 -8.65 19.22
N MET A 166 -12.41 -7.33 19.31
CA MET A 166 -12.77 -6.47 18.18
C MET A 166 -11.88 -6.76 16.96
N ASN A 167 -10.59 -6.99 17.18
CA ASN A 167 -9.64 -7.35 16.12
C ASN A 167 -9.96 -8.72 15.52
N GLU A 168 -10.27 -9.72 16.32
CA GLU A 168 -10.70 -11.05 15.85
C GLU A 168 -11.92 -10.94 14.91
N PHE A 169 -12.97 -10.23 15.32
CA PHE A 169 -14.14 -9.99 14.46
C PHE A 169 -13.80 -9.25 13.15
N ALA A 170 -12.88 -8.28 13.21
CA ALA A 170 -12.45 -7.57 12.01
C ALA A 170 -11.69 -8.51 11.04
N LEU A 171 -10.80 -9.36 11.55
CA LEU A 171 -10.06 -10.33 10.73
C LEU A 171 -10.97 -11.42 10.15
N GLU A 172 -11.92 -11.95 10.94
CA GLU A 172 -12.93 -12.90 10.44
C GLU A 172 -13.78 -12.30 9.31
N ALA A 173 -14.17 -11.03 9.43
CA ALA A 173 -14.94 -10.35 8.39
C ALA A 173 -14.16 -10.15 7.07
N ILE A 174 -12.83 -10.15 7.14
CA ILE A 174 -11.95 -10.04 5.97
C ILE A 174 -11.78 -11.41 5.28
N ASP A 175 -11.91 -12.52 6.04
CA ASP A 175 -11.72 -13.88 5.52
C ASP A 175 -12.96 -14.48 4.86
N ASN A 176 -14.14 -13.87 5.05
CA ASN A 176 -15.44 -14.27 4.51
C ASN A 176 -15.84 -13.45 3.27
#